data_ffd61bf9366bfe8ff4d48239bff33494
#
_entry.id   ffd61bf9366bfe8ff4d48239bff33494
#
_cell.length_a   1.000
_cell.length_b   1.000
_cell.length_c   1.000
_cell.angle_alpha   90.00
_cell.angle_beta   90.00
_cell.angle_gamma   90.00
#
_symmetry.space_group_name_H-M   'P 1'
#
loop_
_entity.id
_entity.type
_entity.pdbx_description
1 polymer ?
#
loop_
_entity_poly.entity_id
_entity_poly.type
_entity_poly.pdbx_seq_one_letter_code
_entity_poly.pdbx_strand_id
1 'polypeptide(L)'
;MPTITAGDFRKGMIFEMDGKPMVVVDFQHVKPGKGAAFVRTKYKNVISGTIREESFNPTAKFEQGAVERKNAEYSYNDGDLYYVMDPETFDMTPLNKDVLGDAFQFVKENTMCSLVSYKGSVFTVEVPNFVELEVTETEPGVKGDTATNVTKNAVLETGAQIKVPLFINEGEKIQIDTRTGEYLGRVKE
;
A
#
# COMPACT_ATOMS: atom_id res chain seq x y z
N MET A 1 -13.37 -2.98 -23.60
CA MET A 1 -12.15 -2.37 -23.02
C MET A 1 -11.12 -2.25 -24.13
N PRO A 2 -10.22 -1.26 -24.11
CA PRO A 2 -9.17 -1.13 -25.11
C PRO A 2 -8.23 -2.34 -25.03
N THR A 3 -7.79 -2.79 -26.22
CA THR A 3 -6.84 -3.91 -26.33
C THR A 3 -5.43 -3.36 -26.49
N ILE A 4 -4.48 -3.92 -25.77
CA ILE A 4 -3.05 -3.62 -25.87
C ILE A 4 -2.28 -4.88 -26.26
N THR A 5 -1.08 -4.70 -26.80
CA THR A 5 -0.17 -5.83 -27.09
C THR A 5 0.96 -5.87 -26.07
N ALA A 6 1.59 -7.02 -25.91
CA ALA A 6 2.78 -7.13 -25.06
C ALA A 6 3.90 -6.18 -25.49
N GLY A 7 3.96 -5.84 -26.79
CA GLY A 7 4.90 -4.85 -27.32
C GLY A 7 4.67 -3.43 -26.78
N ASP A 8 3.47 -3.13 -26.29
CA ASP A 8 3.11 -1.83 -25.75
C ASP A 8 3.37 -1.70 -24.24
N PHE A 9 3.77 -2.78 -23.58
CA PHE A 9 3.96 -2.78 -22.12
C PHE A 9 4.90 -1.69 -21.64
N ARG A 10 4.48 -1.04 -20.56
CA ARG A 10 5.27 -0.07 -19.79
C ARG A 10 5.09 -0.36 -18.30
N LYS A 11 6.08 0.00 -17.48
CA LYS A 11 5.97 -0.12 -16.02
C LYS A 11 4.73 0.61 -15.51
N GLY A 12 3.99 -0.05 -14.64
CA GLY A 12 2.75 0.46 -14.07
C GLY A 12 1.49 0.26 -14.92
N MET A 13 1.61 -0.21 -16.17
CA MET A 13 0.42 -0.55 -16.98
C MET A 13 -0.30 -1.74 -16.38
N ILE A 14 -1.64 -1.68 -16.42
CA ILE A 14 -2.50 -2.76 -15.96
C ILE A 14 -3.10 -3.44 -17.18
N PHE A 15 -2.97 -4.76 -17.22
CA PHE A 15 -3.59 -5.61 -18.23
C PHE A 15 -4.36 -6.76 -17.57
N GLU A 16 -5.36 -7.29 -18.26
CA GLU A 16 -6.12 -8.45 -17.78
C GLU A 16 -5.53 -9.75 -18.33
N MET A 17 -5.32 -10.70 -17.45
CA MET A 17 -4.96 -12.06 -17.79
C MET A 17 -5.77 -13.03 -16.92
N ASP A 18 -6.47 -13.97 -17.58
CA ASP A 18 -7.36 -14.93 -16.90
C ASP A 18 -8.42 -14.27 -16.00
N GLY A 19 -8.98 -13.15 -16.43
CA GLY A 19 -9.98 -12.38 -15.69
C GLY A 19 -9.43 -11.63 -14.48
N LYS A 20 -8.12 -11.51 -14.33
CA LYS A 20 -7.45 -10.87 -13.18
C LYS A 20 -6.58 -9.70 -13.64
N PRO A 21 -6.56 -8.59 -12.88
CA PRO A 21 -5.72 -7.45 -13.19
C PRO A 21 -4.26 -7.73 -12.81
N MET A 22 -3.37 -7.54 -13.77
CA MET A 22 -1.92 -7.64 -13.62
C MET A 22 -1.30 -6.28 -13.85
N VAL A 23 -0.34 -5.88 -13.02
CA VAL A 23 0.46 -4.68 -13.23
C VAL A 23 1.85 -5.04 -13.71
N VAL A 24 2.33 -4.39 -14.74
CA VAL A 24 3.69 -4.56 -15.26
C VAL A 24 4.68 -3.95 -14.27
N VAL A 25 5.52 -4.78 -13.67
CA VAL A 25 6.58 -4.37 -12.73
C VAL A 25 7.85 -4.01 -13.50
N ASP A 26 8.21 -4.85 -14.47
CA ASP A 26 9.36 -4.65 -15.34
C ASP A 26 9.15 -5.37 -16.67
N PHE A 27 9.82 -4.91 -17.72
CA PHE A 27 9.74 -5.53 -19.03
C PHE A 27 11.04 -5.32 -19.83
N GLN A 28 11.31 -6.27 -20.73
CA GLN A 28 12.45 -6.22 -21.63
C GLN A 28 12.07 -6.75 -23.00
N HIS A 29 12.26 -5.95 -24.04
CA HIS A 29 12.17 -6.40 -25.42
C HIS A 29 13.44 -7.15 -25.81
N VAL A 30 13.30 -8.42 -26.17
CA VAL A 30 14.42 -9.27 -26.57
C VAL A 30 14.29 -9.63 -28.04
N LYS A 31 15.30 -9.29 -28.81
CA LYS A 31 15.44 -9.68 -30.23
C LYS A 31 16.67 -10.61 -30.34
N PRO A 32 16.46 -11.93 -30.22
CA PRO A 32 17.56 -12.88 -30.33
C PRO A 32 18.13 -12.86 -31.77
N GLY A 33 19.42 -13.14 -31.91
CA GLY A 33 20.04 -13.25 -33.24
C GLY A 33 19.51 -14.41 -34.07
N LYS A 34 18.96 -15.44 -33.41
CA LYS A 34 18.20 -16.55 -34.00
C LYS A 34 16.93 -16.79 -33.18
N GLY A 35 15.78 -16.83 -33.84
CA GLY A 35 14.49 -17.03 -33.19
C GLY A 35 13.57 -15.80 -33.22
N ALA A 36 12.35 -15.96 -32.72
CA ALA A 36 11.35 -14.91 -32.67
C ALA A 36 11.62 -13.91 -31.54
N ALA A 37 11.32 -12.65 -31.78
CA ALA A 37 11.35 -11.62 -30.74
C ALA A 37 10.29 -11.93 -29.65
N PHE A 38 10.59 -11.59 -28.41
CA PHE A 38 9.67 -11.72 -27.27
C PHE A 38 9.83 -10.57 -26.30
N VAL A 39 8.82 -10.38 -25.45
CA VAL A 39 8.83 -9.43 -24.36
C VAL A 39 8.87 -10.20 -23.04
N ARG A 40 10.02 -10.19 -22.38
CA ARG A 40 10.13 -10.72 -21.03
C ARG A 40 9.47 -9.73 -20.08
N THR A 41 8.45 -10.19 -19.39
CA THR A 41 7.61 -9.32 -18.55
C THR A 41 7.56 -9.86 -17.13
N LYS A 42 7.97 -9.01 -16.18
CA LYS A 42 7.72 -9.22 -14.76
C LYS A 42 6.45 -8.49 -14.39
N TYR A 43 5.45 -9.21 -13.89
CA TYR A 43 4.16 -8.65 -13.55
C TYR A 43 3.71 -9.12 -12.17
N LYS A 44 2.85 -8.33 -11.56
CA LYS A 44 2.25 -8.59 -10.25
C LYS A 44 0.74 -8.68 -10.40
N ASN A 45 0.14 -9.73 -9.88
CA ASN A 45 -1.30 -9.78 -9.71
C ASN A 45 -1.71 -8.71 -8.70
N VAL A 46 -2.54 -7.76 -9.12
CA VAL A 46 -2.93 -6.61 -8.30
C VAL A 46 -3.72 -7.02 -7.06
N ILE A 47 -4.52 -8.08 -7.16
CA ILE A 47 -5.36 -8.58 -6.08
C ILE A 47 -4.57 -9.44 -5.10
N SER A 48 -3.86 -10.47 -5.59
CA SER A 48 -3.15 -11.43 -4.73
C SER A 48 -1.74 -11.00 -4.32
N GLY A 49 -1.17 -10.01 -5.01
CA GLY A 49 0.21 -9.56 -4.79
C GLY A 49 1.28 -10.50 -5.37
N THR A 50 0.90 -11.64 -5.95
CA THR A 50 1.84 -12.63 -6.51
C THR A 50 2.58 -12.05 -7.71
N ILE A 51 3.90 -12.14 -7.68
CA ILE A 51 4.77 -11.70 -8.77
C ILE A 51 5.18 -12.91 -9.61
N ARG A 52 5.12 -12.74 -10.93
CA ARG A 52 5.58 -13.75 -11.91
C ARG A 52 6.40 -13.07 -13.00
N GLU A 53 7.22 -13.85 -13.66
CA GLU A 53 7.95 -13.45 -14.87
C GLU A 53 7.59 -14.42 -16.00
N GLU A 54 7.23 -13.87 -17.15
CA GLU A 54 6.82 -14.63 -18.32
C GLU A 54 7.24 -13.92 -19.61
N SER A 55 7.48 -14.69 -20.65
CA SER A 55 7.83 -14.14 -21.96
C SER A 55 6.62 -14.23 -22.90
N PHE A 56 6.23 -13.10 -23.43
CA PHE A 56 5.10 -12.97 -24.36
C PHE A 56 5.56 -12.69 -25.77
N ASN A 57 4.82 -13.18 -26.75
CA ASN A 57 4.98 -12.71 -28.11
C ASN A 57 4.63 -11.20 -28.15
N PRO A 58 5.43 -10.34 -28.82
CA PRO A 58 5.15 -8.89 -28.87
C PRO A 58 3.76 -8.54 -29.40
N THR A 59 3.17 -9.40 -30.23
CA THR A 59 1.81 -9.24 -30.79
C THR A 59 0.72 -9.88 -29.94
N ALA A 60 1.05 -10.54 -28.83
CA ALA A 60 0.07 -11.10 -27.91
C ALA A 60 -0.85 -9.99 -27.38
N LYS A 61 -2.14 -10.21 -27.49
CA LYS A 61 -3.18 -9.23 -27.15
C LYS A 61 -3.70 -9.46 -25.74
N PHE A 62 -3.88 -8.38 -25.02
CA PHE A 62 -4.49 -8.34 -23.69
C PHE A 62 -5.54 -7.22 -23.62
N GLU A 63 -6.54 -7.40 -22.79
CA GLU A 63 -7.41 -6.28 -22.45
C GLU A 63 -6.65 -5.34 -21.49
N GLN A 64 -6.75 -4.04 -21.74
CA GLN A 64 -6.18 -3.06 -20.83
C GLN A 64 -7.07 -2.99 -19.60
N GLY A 65 -6.52 -3.35 -18.44
CA GLY A 65 -7.19 -3.24 -17.16
C GLY A 65 -7.16 -1.81 -16.64
N ALA A 66 -8.15 -1.47 -15.82
CA ALA A 66 -8.17 -0.25 -15.04
C ALA A 66 -8.68 -0.55 -13.63
N VAL A 67 -8.05 0.04 -12.62
CA VAL A 67 -8.57 0.05 -11.26
C VAL A 67 -9.25 1.38 -10.99
N GLU A 68 -10.34 1.33 -10.25
CA GLU A 68 -11.05 2.52 -9.80
C GLU A 68 -10.59 2.87 -8.39
N ARG A 69 -10.43 4.16 -8.12
CA ARG A 69 -10.11 4.71 -6.81
C ARG A 69 -11.21 5.64 -6.37
N LYS A 70 -11.70 5.40 -5.15
CA LYS A 70 -12.75 6.21 -4.54
C LYS A 70 -12.30 6.64 -3.15
N ASN A 71 -12.42 7.93 -2.86
CA ASN A 71 -12.11 8.45 -1.53
C ASN A 71 -13.08 7.87 -0.51
N ALA A 72 -12.56 7.48 0.66
CA ALA A 72 -13.33 7.02 1.79
C ALA A 72 -12.63 7.37 3.09
N GLU A 73 -13.39 7.86 4.06
CA GLU A 73 -12.90 8.20 5.39
C GLU A 73 -13.05 6.99 6.31
N TYR A 74 -11.97 6.59 6.98
CA TYR A 74 -12.04 5.56 8.00
C TYR A 74 -12.86 6.04 9.19
N SER A 75 -13.93 5.35 9.51
CA SER A 75 -14.88 5.74 10.55
C SER A 75 -14.63 5.01 11.87
N TYR A 76 -14.77 3.70 11.88
CA TYR A 76 -14.55 2.86 13.07
C TYR A 76 -14.40 1.37 12.69
N ASN A 77 -14.05 0.54 13.68
CA ASN A 77 -14.15 -0.91 13.59
C ASN A 77 -14.98 -1.45 14.76
N ASP A 78 -15.63 -2.58 14.54
CA ASP A 78 -16.44 -3.28 15.56
C ASP A 78 -15.74 -4.54 16.13
N GLY A 79 -14.48 -4.73 15.76
CA GLY A 79 -13.66 -5.89 16.09
C GLY A 79 -13.55 -6.91 14.96
N ASP A 80 -14.55 -7.02 14.10
CA ASP A 80 -14.59 -7.93 12.96
C ASP A 80 -14.42 -7.20 11.63
N LEU A 81 -15.15 -6.09 11.46
CA LEU A 81 -15.16 -5.29 10.24
C LEU A 81 -14.68 -3.86 10.49
N TYR A 82 -14.11 -3.28 9.45
CA TYR A 82 -13.68 -1.89 9.40
C TYR A 82 -14.63 -1.12 8.50
N TYR A 83 -15.15 -0.01 9.00
CA TYR A 83 -16.14 0.79 8.29
C TYR A 83 -15.50 2.05 7.75
N VAL A 84 -15.66 2.26 6.46
CA VAL A 84 -15.23 3.48 5.77
C VAL A 84 -16.46 4.19 5.19
N MET A 85 -16.45 5.50 5.22
CA MET A 85 -17.55 6.35 4.79
C MET A 85 -17.16 7.10 3.52
N ASP A 86 -18.05 7.09 2.55
CA ASP A 86 -17.96 7.98 1.39
C ASP A 86 -18.22 9.42 1.84
N PRO A 87 -17.29 10.37 1.65
CA PRO A 87 -17.46 11.74 2.12
C PRO A 87 -18.54 12.53 1.36
N GLU A 88 -18.98 12.05 0.20
CA GLU A 88 -20.00 12.73 -0.61
C GLU A 88 -21.41 12.18 -0.35
N THR A 89 -21.55 10.86 -0.27
CA THR A 89 -22.86 10.21 -0.10
C THR A 89 -23.15 9.81 1.33
N PHE A 90 -22.14 9.79 2.21
CA PHE A 90 -22.19 9.30 3.59
C PHE A 90 -22.53 7.82 3.70
N ASP A 91 -22.45 7.08 2.60
CA ASP A 91 -22.63 5.63 2.63
C ASP A 91 -21.47 4.95 3.33
N MET A 92 -21.80 3.98 4.18
CA MET A 92 -20.82 3.17 4.91
C MET A 92 -20.53 1.89 4.16
N THR A 93 -19.24 1.59 3.96
CA THR A 93 -18.77 0.34 3.36
C THR A 93 -18.03 -0.49 4.41
N PRO A 94 -18.49 -1.71 4.72
CA PRO A 94 -17.78 -2.63 5.60
C PRO A 94 -16.63 -3.30 4.82
N LEU A 95 -15.47 -3.37 5.44
CA LEU A 95 -14.27 -3.98 4.87
C LEU A 95 -13.75 -5.09 5.79
N ASN A 96 -13.39 -6.22 5.20
CA ASN A 96 -12.67 -7.26 5.91
C ASN A 96 -11.20 -6.84 6.10
N LYS A 97 -10.58 -7.35 7.16
CA LYS A 97 -9.17 -7.09 7.46
C LYS A 97 -8.23 -7.43 6.30
N ASP A 98 -8.59 -8.42 5.49
CA ASP A 98 -7.77 -8.92 4.36
C ASP A 98 -7.50 -7.86 3.28
N VAL A 99 -8.39 -6.87 3.12
CA VAL A 99 -8.25 -5.81 2.11
C VAL A 99 -7.48 -4.58 2.61
N LEU A 100 -7.21 -4.49 3.92
CA LEU A 100 -6.64 -3.29 4.53
C LEU A 100 -5.13 -3.13 4.30
N GLY A 101 -4.40 -4.22 4.28
CA GLY A 101 -2.93 -4.21 4.21
C GLY A 101 -2.27 -3.77 5.52
N ASP A 102 -0.93 -3.93 5.59
CA ASP A 102 -0.16 -3.68 6.82
C ASP A 102 -0.09 -2.19 7.20
N ALA A 103 -0.12 -1.29 6.22
CA ALA A 103 -0.05 0.15 6.47
C ALA A 103 -1.29 0.69 7.20
N PHE A 104 -2.40 -0.04 7.18
CA PHE A 104 -3.64 0.37 7.85
C PHE A 104 -3.51 0.41 9.38
N GLN A 105 -2.55 -0.31 9.97
CA GLN A 105 -2.28 -0.26 11.40
C GLN A 105 -1.91 1.15 11.90
N PHE A 106 -1.48 2.04 11.01
CA PHE A 106 -1.15 3.43 11.31
C PHE A 106 -2.29 4.42 11.04
N VAL A 107 -3.45 3.93 10.62
CA VAL A 107 -4.59 4.79 10.27
C VAL A 107 -5.50 4.94 11.49
N LYS A 108 -5.70 6.18 11.92
CA LYS A 108 -6.69 6.51 12.95
C LYS A 108 -8.03 6.88 12.35
N GLU A 109 -9.08 6.88 13.16
CA GLU A 109 -10.42 7.32 12.77
C GLU A 109 -10.38 8.72 12.15
N ASN A 110 -11.28 8.98 11.20
CA ASN A 110 -11.39 10.21 10.42
C ASN A 110 -10.22 10.48 9.45
N THR A 111 -9.39 9.48 9.18
CA THR A 111 -8.34 9.58 8.16
C THR A 111 -8.92 9.28 6.79
N MET A 112 -8.63 10.15 5.81
CA MET A 112 -9.01 9.94 4.42
C MET A 112 -8.12 8.89 3.76
N CYS A 113 -8.76 7.88 3.17
CA CYS A 113 -8.14 6.78 2.44
C CYS A 113 -8.72 6.71 1.02
N SER A 114 -8.20 5.82 0.20
CA SER A 114 -8.76 5.47 -1.10
C SER A 114 -9.09 3.99 -1.17
N LEU A 115 -10.35 3.67 -1.46
CA LEU A 115 -10.75 2.33 -1.83
C LEU A 115 -10.31 2.05 -3.25
N VAL A 116 -9.59 0.96 -3.46
CA VAL A 116 -9.16 0.52 -4.79
C VAL A 116 -9.97 -0.70 -5.18
N SER A 117 -10.70 -0.59 -6.28
CA SER A 117 -11.57 -1.64 -6.79
C SER A 117 -11.25 -2.03 -8.21
N TYR A 118 -11.58 -3.26 -8.56
CA TYR A 118 -11.54 -3.78 -9.91
C TYR A 118 -12.88 -4.44 -10.23
N LYS A 119 -13.52 -4.00 -11.31
CA LYS A 119 -14.86 -4.48 -11.71
C LYS A 119 -15.87 -4.47 -10.55
N GLY A 120 -15.88 -3.40 -9.76
CA GLY A 120 -16.82 -3.19 -8.66
C GLY A 120 -16.47 -3.88 -7.33
N SER A 121 -15.41 -4.68 -7.27
CA SER A 121 -14.95 -5.34 -6.04
C SER A 121 -13.74 -4.62 -5.45
N VAL A 122 -13.85 -4.16 -4.21
CA VAL A 122 -12.73 -3.56 -3.47
C VAL A 122 -11.74 -4.67 -3.11
N PHE A 123 -10.48 -4.50 -3.45
CA PHE A 123 -9.43 -5.46 -3.14
C PHE A 123 -8.31 -4.90 -2.25
N THR A 124 -8.20 -3.59 -2.12
CA THR A 124 -7.25 -2.96 -1.20
C THR A 124 -7.69 -1.54 -0.83
N VAL A 125 -7.07 -1.02 0.22
CA VAL A 125 -7.23 0.37 0.67
C VAL A 125 -5.85 1.03 0.63
N GLU A 126 -5.75 2.12 -0.10
CA GLU A 126 -4.56 2.96 -0.09
C GLU A 126 -4.70 3.99 1.03
N VAL A 127 -3.68 4.08 1.87
CA VAL A 127 -3.62 5.00 3.01
C VAL A 127 -2.60 6.11 2.75
N PRO A 128 -2.68 7.26 3.47
CA PRO A 128 -1.65 8.29 3.34
C PRO A 128 -0.26 7.74 3.60
N ASN A 129 0.73 8.14 2.82
CA ASN A 129 2.12 7.71 2.98
C ASN A 129 2.73 8.19 4.31
N PHE A 130 2.25 9.32 4.81
CA PHE A 130 2.72 9.93 6.04
C PHE A 130 1.56 10.22 6.96
N VAL A 131 1.71 9.85 8.22
CA VAL A 131 0.71 10.12 9.27
C VAL A 131 1.37 10.68 10.50
N GLU A 132 0.59 11.41 11.29
CA GLU A 132 1.01 11.96 12.58
C GLU A 132 0.24 11.25 13.68
N LEU A 133 0.97 10.57 14.56
CA LEU A 133 0.39 9.77 15.64
C LEU A 133 1.06 10.10 16.98
N GLU A 134 0.26 10.04 18.04
CA GLU A 134 0.73 10.20 19.40
C GLU A 134 1.33 8.89 19.93
N VAL A 135 2.45 9.00 20.64
CA VAL A 135 3.05 7.89 21.37
C VAL A 135 2.29 7.74 22.69
N THR A 136 1.65 6.60 22.88
CA THR A 136 0.87 6.30 24.09
C THR A 136 1.66 5.57 25.14
N GLU A 137 2.63 4.75 24.74
CA GLU A 137 3.51 4.01 25.64
C GLU A 137 4.92 3.92 25.08
N THR A 138 5.91 4.18 25.92
CA THR A 138 7.32 3.93 25.59
C THR A 138 8.15 3.83 26.88
N GLU A 139 9.25 3.12 26.80
CA GLU A 139 10.19 3.05 27.92
C GLU A 139 10.93 4.39 28.10
N PRO A 140 11.30 4.77 29.34
CA PRO A 140 12.18 5.91 29.56
C PRO A 140 13.52 5.70 28.87
N GLY A 141 14.02 6.72 28.17
CA GLY A 141 15.37 6.68 27.61
C GLY A 141 16.41 6.62 28.73
N VAL A 142 17.29 5.61 28.71
CA VAL A 142 18.40 5.51 29.68
C VAL A 142 19.47 6.53 29.29
N LYS A 143 19.73 7.50 30.17
CA LYS A 143 20.87 8.40 30.04
C LYS A 143 22.17 7.61 30.23
N GLY A 144 22.99 7.51 29.20
CA GLY A 144 24.30 6.90 29.31
C GLY A 144 24.77 6.06 28.14
N ASP A 145 23.87 5.69 27.24
CA ASP A 145 24.28 5.01 25.99
C ASP A 145 24.81 6.03 24.98
N THR A 146 26.12 6.06 24.82
CA THR A 146 26.83 6.86 23.82
C THR A 146 26.77 6.25 22.42
N ALA A 147 25.98 5.18 22.21
CA ALA A 147 25.80 4.57 20.92
C ALA A 147 24.87 5.42 20.04
N THR A 148 25.40 5.90 18.96
CA THR A 148 24.63 6.52 17.85
C THR A 148 23.69 5.47 17.27
N ASN A 149 22.40 5.81 17.08
CA ASN A 149 21.34 4.96 16.52
C ASN A 149 20.69 3.93 17.46
N VAL A 150 20.74 4.14 18.78
CA VAL A 150 19.95 3.34 19.71
C VAL A 150 18.48 3.73 19.63
N THR A 151 17.62 2.75 19.45
CA THR A 151 16.16 2.91 19.39
C THR A 151 15.50 2.12 20.52
N LYS A 152 14.28 2.53 20.85
CA LYS A 152 13.40 1.82 21.79
C LYS A 152 12.04 1.55 21.17
N ASN A 153 11.27 0.66 21.78
CA ASN A 153 9.91 0.39 21.36
C ASN A 153 8.97 1.52 21.80
N ALA A 154 8.01 1.84 20.96
CA ALA A 154 6.91 2.73 21.29
C ALA A 154 5.60 2.15 20.77
N VAL A 155 4.53 2.32 21.52
CA VAL A 155 3.15 2.02 21.13
C VAL A 155 2.48 3.33 20.76
N LEU A 156 1.79 3.34 19.64
CA LEU A 156 1.09 4.50 19.10
C LEU A 156 -0.40 4.48 19.46
N GLU A 157 -1.07 5.60 19.33
CA GLU A 157 -2.51 5.74 19.61
C GLU A 157 -3.40 4.77 18.82
N THR A 158 -2.93 4.25 17.68
CA THR A 158 -3.62 3.20 16.90
C THR A 158 -3.35 1.79 17.40
N GLY A 159 -2.50 1.61 18.41
CA GLY A 159 -2.04 0.30 18.89
C GLY A 159 -0.84 -0.27 18.13
N ALA A 160 -0.40 0.38 17.05
CA ALA A 160 0.77 -0.03 16.30
C ALA A 160 2.06 0.14 17.12
N GLN A 161 3.01 -0.76 16.93
CA GLN A 161 4.32 -0.72 17.59
C GLN A 161 5.42 -0.39 16.58
N ILE A 162 6.25 0.56 16.91
CA ILE A 162 7.40 0.96 16.09
C ILE A 162 8.65 1.20 16.92
N LYS A 163 9.77 1.36 16.24
CA LYS A 163 11.04 1.79 16.84
C LYS A 163 11.16 3.30 16.75
N VAL A 164 11.50 3.94 17.85
CA VAL A 164 11.72 5.39 17.94
C VAL A 164 13.07 5.69 18.59
N PRO A 165 13.65 6.88 18.36
CA PRO A 165 14.84 7.33 19.10
C PRO A 165 14.59 7.38 20.61
N LEU A 166 15.65 7.25 21.40
CA LEU A 166 15.56 7.22 22.87
C LEU A 166 14.97 8.50 23.49
N PHE A 167 15.06 9.64 22.81
CA PHE A 167 14.57 10.94 23.30
C PHE A 167 13.05 11.14 23.15
N ILE A 168 12.34 10.25 22.48
CA ILE A 168 10.89 10.31 22.33
C ILE A 168 10.21 9.90 23.63
N ASN A 169 9.25 10.72 24.09
CA ASN A 169 8.47 10.48 25.31
C ASN A 169 7.00 10.18 24.99
N GLU A 170 6.31 9.62 25.97
CA GLU A 170 4.86 9.47 25.91
C GLU A 170 4.18 10.84 25.78
N GLY A 171 3.09 10.90 25.00
CA GLY A 171 2.35 12.12 24.69
C GLY A 171 2.90 12.94 23.53
N GLU A 172 4.08 12.61 23.02
CA GLU A 172 4.64 13.31 21.86
C GLU A 172 3.99 12.81 20.56
N LYS A 173 3.70 13.74 19.65
CA LYS A 173 3.28 13.41 18.28
C LYS A 173 4.48 13.26 17.39
N ILE A 174 4.47 12.19 16.61
CA ILE A 174 5.54 11.85 15.68
C ILE A 174 4.99 11.58 14.29
N GLN A 175 5.79 11.87 13.29
CA GLN A 175 5.50 11.55 11.91
C GLN A 175 6.08 10.18 11.54
N ILE A 176 5.29 9.39 10.83
CA ILE A 176 5.60 8.01 10.46
C ILE A 176 5.38 7.82 8.97
N ASP A 177 6.29 7.11 8.32
CA ASP A 177 6.08 6.58 6.97
C ASP A 177 5.27 5.28 7.06
N THR A 178 4.03 5.30 6.60
CA THR A 178 3.13 4.14 6.67
C THR A 178 3.57 2.98 5.79
N ARG A 179 4.40 3.23 4.77
CA ARG A 179 4.91 2.22 3.85
C ARG A 179 5.97 1.33 4.50
N THR A 180 6.75 1.88 5.41
CA THR A 180 7.87 1.20 6.09
C THR A 180 7.64 1.02 7.58
N GLY A 181 6.75 1.80 8.19
CA GLY A 181 6.55 1.85 9.64
C GLY A 181 7.65 2.61 10.38
N GLU A 182 8.46 3.40 9.67
CA GLU A 182 9.59 4.10 10.23
C GLU A 182 9.21 5.47 10.80
N TYR A 183 9.83 5.80 11.92
CA TYR A 183 9.82 7.15 12.50
C TYR A 183 10.56 8.13 11.58
N LEU A 184 9.95 9.28 11.30
CA LEU A 184 10.54 10.34 10.47
C LEU A 184 10.95 11.58 11.26
N GLY A 185 10.23 11.92 12.31
CA GLY A 185 10.52 13.11 13.09
C GLY A 185 9.42 13.43 14.11
N ARG A 186 9.70 14.40 14.97
CA ARG A 186 8.69 15.00 15.85
C ARG A 186 7.82 15.97 15.07
N VAL A 187 6.54 15.99 15.37
CA VAL A 187 5.64 17.05 14.90
C VAL A 187 5.85 18.26 15.81
N LYS A 188 6.21 19.40 15.22
CA LYS A 188 6.27 20.67 15.95
C LYS A 188 4.86 21.24 16.04
N GLU A 189 4.45 21.62 17.24
CA GLU A 189 3.26 22.43 17.47
C GLU A 189 3.38 23.80 16.81
#